data_1bb7e4c4ef9010a4dfae9a05efcbeccf
#
_entry.id   1bb7e4c4ef9010a4dfae9a05efcbeccf
#
_cell.length_a   1.000
_cell.length_b   1.000
_cell.length_c   1.000
_cell.angle_alpha   90.00
_cell.angle_beta   90.00
_cell.angle_gamma   90.00
#
_symmetry.space_group_name_H-M   'P 1'
#
loop_
_entity.id
_entity.type
_entity.pdbx_description
1 polymer ?
#
loop_
_entity_poly.entity_id
_entity_poly.type
_entity_poly.pdbx_seq_one_letter_code
_entity_poly.pdbx_strand_id
1 'polypeptide(L)'
;IKQDAADRGESTDDIAHESTSANYTLSRATLREIELENRRAAKAQTKQRGLEEYNPQQIPDATPDAYKTLFLARLSYDVTEADLHREFDMYGPIARIRLVRDRAGKSRGYAFIAYERERDMKAAYKDAEGIKINGRRVMVDVERGRTVKDWKPMRLGGGLGGASRKPKKLPEPAEAPSRLTHCVLRNGGPAVKRPPAPPFPGVVAW
;
A
#
# COMPACT_ATOMS: atom_id res chain seq x y z
N ILE A 1 47.39 20.91 5.15
CA ILE A 1 45.93 21.07 4.92
C ILE A 1 45.46 22.46 5.44
N LYS A 2 45.83 22.88 6.68
CA LYS A 2 45.46 24.19 7.25
C LYS A 2 46.13 25.36 6.54
N GLN A 3 47.38 25.18 6.10
CA GLN A 3 48.14 26.21 5.37
C GLN A 3 47.62 26.40 3.94
N ASP A 4 47.24 25.31 3.28
CA ASP A 4 46.71 25.33 1.91
C ASP A 4 45.31 25.96 1.81
N ALA A 5 44.53 25.94 2.91
CA ALA A 5 43.20 26.56 2.99
C ALA A 5 43.28 28.07 3.21
N ALA A 6 44.29 28.54 3.97
CA ALA A 6 44.51 29.96 4.19
C ALA A 6 44.90 30.70 2.89
N ASP A 7 45.68 30.04 2.02
CA ASP A 7 46.08 30.59 0.71
C ASP A 7 44.92 30.70 -0.30
N ARG A 8 43.82 29.92 -0.09
CA ARG A 8 42.63 30.00 -0.93
C ARG A 8 41.51 30.89 -0.38
N GLY A 9 41.75 31.54 0.76
CA GLY A 9 40.76 32.41 1.40
C GLY A 9 39.54 31.68 1.97
N GLU A 10 39.61 30.35 2.12
CA GLU A 10 38.55 29.55 2.78
C GLU A 10 38.67 29.65 4.30
N SER A 11 37.57 29.85 4.97
CA SER A 11 37.53 29.89 6.42
C SER A 11 37.93 28.54 7.02
N THR A 12 38.91 28.54 7.94
CA THR A 12 39.36 27.34 8.64
C THR A 12 38.28 26.72 9.53
N ASP A 13 37.26 27.52 9.87
CA ASP A 13 36.12 27.08 10.69
C ASP A 13 35.16 26.17 9.90
N ASP A 14 34.99 26.42 8.60
CA ASP A 14 34.17 25.61 7.71
C ASP A 14 34.78 24.21 7.51
N ILE A 15 36.12 24.14 7.38
CA ILE A 15 36.84 22.86 7.24
C ILE A 15 36.75 22.04 8.55
N ALA A 16 36.83 22.71 9.69
CA ALA A 16 36.68 22.02 11.02
C ALA A 16 35.26 21.52 11.22
N HIS A 17 34.24 22.23 10.73
CA HIS A 17 32.84 21.82 10.87
C HIS A 17 32.50 20.62 9.95
N GLU A 18 33.04 20.59 8.73
CA GLU A 18 32.82 19.51 7.77
C GLU A 18 33.50 18.20 8.22
N SER A 19 34.72 18.28 8.80
CA SER A 19 35.42 17.12 9.34
C SER A 19 34.79 16.56 10.63
N THR A 20 34.08 17.40 11.42
CA THR A 20 33.43 16.96 12.66
C THR A 20 32.10 16.24 12.38
N SER A 21 31.39 16.60 11.31
CA SER A 21 30.13 15.96 10.96
C SER A 21 30.28 14.51 10.47
N ALA A 22 31.45 14.18 9.91
CA ALA A 22 31.76 12.84 9.42
C ALA A 22 32.02 11.78 10.53
N ASN A 23 32.30 12.23 11.73
CA ASN A 23 32.70 11.32 12.84
C ASN A 23 31.55 10.92 13.77
N TYR A 24 30.35 11.46 13.58
CA TYR A 24 29.20 11.11 14.42
C TYR A 24 28.27 10.15 13.71
N THR A 25 27.98 9.00 14.34
CA THR A 25 26.94 8.10 13.88
C THR A 25 25.55 8.70 14.22
N LEU A 26 24.68 8.74 13.21
CA LEU A 26 23.31 9.20 13.39
C LEU A 26 22.59 8.36 14.45
N SER A 27 21.70 9.00 15.20
CA SER A 27 20.88 8.28 16.16
C SER A 27 20.02 7.22 15.48
N ARG A 28 19.68 6.14 16.20
CA ARG A 28 18.82 5.08 15.67
C ARG A 28 17.43 5.60 15.25
N ALA A 29 16.97 6.68 15.85
CA ALA A 29 15.71 7.32 15.49
C ALA A 29 15.82 8.04 14.14
N THR A 30 16.88 8.82 13.92
CA THR A 30 17.11 9.52 12.67
C THR A 30 17.39 8.55 11.51
N LEU A 31 18.11 7.45 11.74
CA LEU A 31 18.32 6.43 10.72
C LEU A 31 17.01 5.80 10.26
N ARG A 32 16.08 5.51 11.18
CA ARG A 32 14.74 5.00 10.83
C ARG A 32 13.92 6.01 10.03
N GLU A 33 14.03 7.29 10.38
CA GLU A 33 13.32 8.36 9.67
C GLU A 33 13.82 8.50 8.23
N ILE A 34 15.13 8.52 8.03
CA ILE A 34 15.77 8.52 6.71
C ILE A 34 15.36 7.28 5.90
N GLU A 35 15.36 6.10 6.51
CA GLU A 35 14.92 4.87 5.85
C GLU A 35 13.45 4.93 5.42
N LEU A 36 12.58 5.48 6.27
CA LEU A 36 11.16 5.67 5.94
C LEU A 36 10.97 6.67 4.80
N GLU A 37 11.72 7.76 4.78
CA GLU A 37 11.69 8.75 3.70
C GLU A 37 12.21 8.15 2.38
N ASN A 38 13.33 7.47 2.40
CA ASN A 38 13.88 6.77 1.24
C ASN A 38 12.89 5.74 0.69
N ARG A 39 12.23 4.99 1.57
CA ARG A 39 11.18 4.04 1.18
C ARG A 39 9.94 4.72 0.58
N ARG A 40 9.56 5.90 1.09
CA ARG A 40 8.46 6.71 0.53
C ARG A 40 8.83 7.25 -0.83
N ALA A 41 10.04 7.80 -0.98
CA ALA A 41 10.56 8.33 -2.23
C ALA A 41 10.65 7.25 -3.31
N ALA A 42 11.21 6.08 -2.98
CA ALA A 42 11.28 4.95 -3.89
C ALA A 42 9.90 4.47 -4.36
N LYS A 43 8.91 4.42 -3.45
CA LYS A 43 7.51 4.09 -3.81
C LYS A 43 6.88 5.15 -4.71
N ALA A 44 7.15 6.42 -4.46
CA ALA A 44 6.65 7.51 -5.29
C ALA A 44 7.24 7.45 -6.71
N GLN A 45 8.54 7.23 -6.84
CA GLN A 45 9.21 7.06 -8.13
C GLN A 45 8.68 5.83 -8.90
N THR A 46 8.53 4.69 -8.22
CA THR A 46 7.98 3.48 -8.84
C THR A 46 6.54 3.72 -9.34
N LYS A 47 5.73 4.44 -8.55
CA LYS A 47 4.37 4.80 -8.95
C LYS A 47 4.37 5.74 -10.16
N GLN A 48 5.24 6.74 -10.18
CA GLN A 48 5.33 7.69 -11.29
C GLN A 48 5.77 6.99 -12.56
N ARG A 49 6.83 6.18 -12.53
CA ARG A 49 7.26 5.36 -13.66
C ARG A 49 6.13 4.47 -14.17
N GLY A 50 5.41 3.80 -13.25
CA GLY A 50 4.27 2.97 -13.62
C GLY A 50 3.11 3.75 -14.24
N LEU A 51 2.94 5.05 -13.94
CA LEU A 51 1.96 5.92 -14.61
C LEU A 51 2.38 6.29 -16.02
N GLU A 52 3.67 6.56 -16.24
CA GLU A 52 4.24 6.88 -17.55
C GLU A 52 4.19 5.67 -18.50
N GLU A 53 4.49 4.48 -17.97
CA GLU A 53 4.44 3.21 -18.74
C GLU A 53 3.01 2.68 -18.94
N TYR A 54 2.01 3.21 -18.22
CA TYR A 54 0.66 2.66 -18.26
C TYR A 54 -0.08 3.07 -19.54
N ASN A 55 -0.15 2.14 -20.49
CA ASN A 55 -0.97 2.27 -21.68
C ASN A 55 -1.88 1.05 -21.83
N PRO A 56 -3.17 1.14 -21.47
CA PRO A 56 -4.10 0.01 -21.51
C PRO A 56 -4.43 -0.46 -22.93
N GLN A 57 -4.22 0.38 -23.94
CA GLN A 57 -4.49 0.03 -25.35
C GLN A 57 -3.41 -0.87 -25.97
N GLN A 58 -2.19 -0.80 -25.46
CA GLN A 58 -1.02 -1.49 -26.01
C GLN A 58 -0.59 -2.71 -25.18
N ILE A 59 -1.46 -3.24 -24.35
CA ILE A 59 -1.12 -4.43 -23.55
C ILE A 59 -1.00 -5.63 -24.48
N PRO A 60 0.18 -6.30 -24.56
CA PRO A 60 0.30 -7.57 -25.28
C PRO A 60 -0.65 -8.59 -24.63
N ASP A 61 -1.24 -9.47 -25.41
CA ASP A 61 -2.24 -10.44 -24.94
C ASP A 61 -3.55 -9.85 -24.39
N ALA A 62 -3.89 -8.61 -24.68
CA ALA A 62 -5.21 -8.09 -24.35
C ALA A 62 -6.32 -8.90 -25.01
N THR A 63 -7.48 -8.91 -24.38
CA THR A 63 -8.70 -9.47 -24.99
C THR A 63 -9.11 -8.65 -26.20
N PRO A 64 -9.71 -9.27 -27.24
CA PRO A 64 -9.99 -8.58 -28.51
C PRO A 64 -10.93 -7.37 -28.33
N ASP A 65 -11.96 -7.48 -27.50
CA ASP A 65 -12.96 -6.45 -27.30
C ASP A 65 -13.16 -6.16 -25.81
N ALA A 66 -12.90 -4.92 -25.40
CA ALA A 66 -13.03 -4.49 -24.01
C ALA A 66 -14.48 -4.47 -23.50
N TYR A 67 -15.45 -4.20 -24.38
CA TYR A 67 -16.87 -4.15 -24.01
C TYR A 67 -17.47 -5.54 -23.79
N LYS A 68 -16.82 -6.58 -24.28
CA LYS A 68 -17.19 -7.99 -24.09
C LYS A 68 -16.36 -8.67 -23.03
N THR A 69 -15.47 -7.93 -22.35
CA THR A 69 -14.55 -8.48 -21.38
C THR A 69 -15.02 -8.25 -19.95
N LEU A 70 -15.10 -9.34 -19.21
CA LEU A 70 -15.38 -9.36 -17.78
C LEU A 70 -14.05 -9.39 -17.02
N PHE A 71 -13.96 -8.63 -15.93
CA PHE A 71 -12.83 -8.62 -15.03
C PHE A 71 -13.17 -9.40 -13.75
N LEU A 72 -12.35 -10.37 -13.41
CA LEU A 72 -12.47 -11.16 -12.19
C LEU A 72 -11.34 -10.84 -11.24
N ALA A 73 -11.66 -10.56 -9.99
CA ALA A 73 -10.67 -10.28 -8.96
C ALA A 73 -10.90 -11.12 -7.70
N ARG A 74 -9.89 -11.16 -6.83
CA ARG A 74 -9.89 -11.92 -5.58
C ARG A 74 -9.94 -13.44 -5.79
N LEU A 75 -9.46 -13.94 -6.93
CA LEU A 75 -9.33 -15.37 -7.19
C LEU A 75 -8.36 -16.03 -6.20
N SER A 76 -8.57 -17.32 -5.92
CA SER A 76 -7.53 -18.14 -5.27
C SER A 76 -6.34 -18.28 -6.22
N TYR A 77 -5.15 -18.40 -5.65
CA TYR A 77 -3.93 -18.57 -6.46
C TYR A 77 -3.86 -19.94 -7.15
N ASP A 78 -4.63 -20.90 -6.66
CA ASP A 78 -4.70 -22.27 -7.19
C ASP A 78 -5.72 -22.44 -8.33
N VAL A 79 -6.51 -21.38 -8.62
CA VAL A 79 -7.51 -21.41 -9.71
C VAL A 79 -6.81 -21.48 -11.04
N THR A 80 -7.31 -22.39 -11.89
CA THR A 80 -6.85 -22.58 -13.27
C THR A 80 -7.82 -21.94 -14.28
N GLU A 81 -7.38 -21.78 -15.53
CA GLU A 81 -8.25 -21.30 -16.61
C GLU A 81 -9.41 -22.28 -16.89
N ALA A 82 -9.18 -23.57 -16.70
CA ALA A 82 -10.21 -24.61 -16.85
C ALA A 82 -11.32 -24.48 -15.80
N ASP A 83 -10.97 -24.14 -14.55
CA ASP A 83 -11.95 -23.87 -13.50
C ASP A 83 -12.82 -22.68 -13.85
N LEU A 84 -12.20 -21.60 -14.32
CA LEU A 84 -12.91 -20.39 -14.76
C LEU A 84 -13.82 -20.70 -15.96
N HIS A 85 -13.35 -21.49 -16.92
CA HIS A 85 -14.17 -21.88 -18.07
C HIS A 85 -15.42 -22.64 -17.61
N ARG A 86 -15.27 -23.63 -16.75
CA ARG A 86 -16.39 -24.43 -16.23
C ARG A 86 -17.45 -23.60 -15.50
N GLU A 87 -17.01 -22.63 -14.68
CA GLU A 87 -17.92 -21.80 -13.89
C GLU A 87 -18.63 -20.71 -14.72
N PHE A 88 -17.96 -20.20 -15.76
CA PHE A 88 -18.46 -19.07 -16.54
C PHE A 88 -19.07 -19.42 -17.90
N ASP A 89 -18.91 -20.66 -18.37
CA ASP A 89 -19.51 -21.17 -19.63
C ASP A 89 -21.05 -21.17 -19.59
N MET A 90 -21.62 -21.28 -18.39
CA MET A 90 -23.08 -21.24 -18.21
C MET A 90 -23.75 -19.92 -18.64
N TYR A 91 -23.01 -18.83 -18.70
CA TYR A 91 -23.51 -17.50 -19.12
C TYR A 91 -23.47 -17.28 -20.62
N GLY A 92 -22.65 -18.04 -21.35
CA GLY A 92 -22.53 -18.00 -22.80
C GLY A 92 -21.15 -18.36 -23.31
N PRO A 93 -20.99 -18.43 -24.64
CA PRO A 93 -19.74 -18.86 -25.25
C PRO A 93 -18.59 -17.89 -24.96
N ILE A 94 -17.50 -18.47 -24.46
CA ILE A 94 -16.30 -17.75 -24.08
C ILE A 94 -15.33 -17.74 -25.27
N ALA A 95 -14.93 -16.55 -25.71
CA ALA A 95 -13.95 -16.40 -26.78
C ALA A 95 -12.51 -16.58 -26.26
N ARG A 96 -12.21 -16.06 -25.07
CA ARG A 96 -10.87 -16.14 -24.46
C ARG A 96 -10.91 -15.97 -22.95
N ILE A 97 -10.10 -16.76 -22.25
CA ILE A 97 -9.78 -16.55 -20.83
C ILE A 97 -8.31 -16.18 -20.71
N ARG A 98 -8.02 -15.22 -19.86
CA ARG A 98 -6.66 -14.82 -19.52
C ARG A 98 -6.50 -14.72 -18.02
N LEU A 99 -5.85 -15.70 -17.42
CA LEU A 99 -5.41 -15.64 -16.04
C LEU A 99 -4.08 -14.88 -15.97
N VAL A 100 -4.05 -13.76 -15.26
CA VAL A 100 -2.85 -12.93 -15.18
C VAL A 100 -1.84 -13.53 -14.22
N ARG A 101 -0.63 -13.75 -14.74
CA ARG A 101 0.49 -14.32 -13.99
C ARG A 101 1.61 -13.31 -13.86
N ASP A 102 2.44 -13.50 -12.87
CA ASP A 102 3.67 -12.72 -12.68
C ASP A 102 4.79 -13.24 -13.61
N ARG A 103 5.90 -12.53 -13.68
CA ARG A 103 7.09 -12.94 -14.45
C ARG A 103 7.63 -14.31 -14.04
N ALA A 104 7.39 -14.72 -12.79
CA ALA A 104 7.72 -16.04 -12.26
C ALA A 104 6.64 -17.12 -12.58
N GLY A 105 5.61 -16.81 -13.39
CA GLY A 105 4.51 -17.72 -13.70
C GLY A 105 3.46 -17.89 -12.61
N LYS A 106 3.60 -17.22 -11.46
CA LYS A 106 2.67 -17.30 -10.34
C LYS A 106 1.41 -16.50 -10.62
N SER A 107 0.23 -17.04 -10.29
CA SER A 107 -1.05 -16.33 -10.42
C SER A 107 -1.07 -15.06 -9.56
N ARG A 108 -1.59 -13.97 -10.11
CA ARG A 108 -1.80 -12.70 -9.41
C ARG A 108 -3.19 -12.58 -8.79
N GLY A 109 -4.03 -13.62 -8.90
CA GLY A 109 -5.35 -13.68 -8.32
C GLY A 109 -6.41 -12.81 -9.02
N TYR A 110 -6.21 -12.53 -10.33
CA TYR A 110 -7.22 -11.89 -11.18
C TYR A 110 -7.12 -12.38 -12.61
N ALA A 111 -8.24 -12.33 -13.32
CA ALA A 111 -8.38 -12.81 -14.70
C ALA A 111 -9.29 -11.91 -15.52
N PHE A 112 -9.21 -12.06 -16.83
CA PHE A 112 -10.11 -11.47 -17.81
C PHE A 112 -10.78 -12.56 -18.61
N ILE A 113 -12.10 -12.47 -18.78
CA ILE A 113 -12.90 -13.37 -19.61
C ILE A 113 -13.54 -12.55 -20.73
N ALA A 114 -13.21 -12.87 -21.98
CA ALA A 114 -13.87 -12.29 -23.13
C ALA A 114 -14.97 -13.23 -23.61
N TYR A 115 -16.19 -12.73 -23.68
CA TYR A 115 -17.33 -13.43 -24.28
C TYR A 115 -17.45 -13.10 -25.78
N GLU A 116 -18.09 -13.95 -26.52
CA GLU A 116 -18.40 -13.66 -27.94
C GLU A 116 -19.42 -12.54 -28.07
N ARG A 117 -20.36 -12.45 -27.10
CA ARG A 117 -21.46 -11.49 -27.14
C ARG A 117 -21.47 -10.62 -25.89
N GLU A 118 -21.74 -9.35 -26.07
CA GLU A 118 -21.82 -8.38 -24.95
C GLU A 118 -22.96 -8.71 -23.96
N ARG A 119 -24.08 -9.26 -24.44
CA ARG A 119 -25.21 -9.66 -23.60
C ARG A 119 -24.85 -10.73 -22.60
N ASP A 120 -23.99 -11.69 -23.01
CA ASP A 120 -23.57 -12.81 -22.18
C ASP A 120 -22.60 -12.31 -21.07
N MET A 121 -21.70 -11.38 -21.42
CA MET A 121 -20.87 -10.67 -20.44
C MET A 121 -21.73 -9.89 -19.42
N LYS A 122 -22.79 -9.19 -19.87
CA LYS A 122 -23.70 -8.46 -18.98
C LYS A 122 -24.49 -9.39 -18.05
N ALA A 123 -24.88 -10.57 -18.53
CA ALA A 123 -25.52 -11.60 -17.69
C ALA A 123 -24.55 -12.10 -16.62
N ALA A 124 -23.34 -12.48 -17.02
CA ALA A 124 -22.29 -12.88 -16.10
C ALA A 124 -21.96 -11.79 -15.06
N TYR A 125 -21.90 -10.52 -15.46
CA TYR A 125 -21.67 -9.42 -14.53
C TYR A 125 -22.74 -9.30 -13.45
N LYS A 126 -24.02 -9.53 -13.80
CA LYS A 126 -25.13 -9.43 -12.84
C LYS A 126 -25.23 -10.61 -11.88
N ASP A 127 -25.01 -11.81 -12.42
CA ASP A 127 -25.34 -13.04 -11.71
C ASP A 127 -24.13 -13.67 -11.02
N ALA A 128 -22.92 -13.42 -11.52
CA ALA A 128 -21.70 -14.03 -10.95
C ALA A 128 -21.06 -13.20 -9.81
N GLU A 129 -21.63 -12.05 -9.41
CA GLU A 129 -21.08 -11.26 -8.31
C GLU A 129 -21.09 -12.04 -7.00
N GLY A 130 -19.92 -12.21 -6.40
CA GLY A 130 -19.77 -12.88 -5.10
C GLY A 130 -19.85 -14.41 -5.12
N ILE A 131 -19.84 -15.07 -6.29
CA ILE A 131 -19.72 -16.52 -6.38
C ILE A 131 -18.45 -17.03 -5.69
N LYS A 132 -18.48 -18.26 -5.20
CA LYS A 132 -17.32 -18.88 -4.56
C LYS A 132 -16.64 -19.84 -5.53
N ILE A 133 -15.38 -19.58 -5.86
CA ILE A 133 -14.52 -20.47 -6.63
C ILE A 133 -13.36 -20.91 -5.73
N ASN A 134 -13.16 -22.21 -5.59
CA ASN A 134 -12.17 -22.79 -4.68
C ASN A 134 -12.24 -22.19 -3.26
N GLY A 135 -13.48 -22.09 -2.70
CA GLY A 135 -13.73 -21.60 -1.35
C GLY A 135 -13.60 -20.08 -1.17
N ARG A 136 -13.21 -19.30 -2.20
CA ARG A 136 -13.02 -17.87 -2.12
C ARG A 136 -14.06 -17.10 -2.91
N ARG A 137 -14.63 -16.06 -2.30
CA ARG A 137 -15.58 -15.16 -3.00
C ARG A 137 -14.85 -14.33 -4.05
N VAL A 138 -15.32 -14.44 -5.28
CA VAL A 138 -14.81 -13.70 -6.43
C VAL A 138 -15.52 -12.35 -6.52
N MET A 139 -14.80 -11.33 -6.94
CA MET A 139 -15.36 -10.02 -7.31
C MET A 139 -15.39 -9.93 -8.83
N VAL A 140 -16.55 -9.57 -9.36
CA VAL A 140 -16.80 -9.46 -10.80
C VAL A 140 -17.01 -8.00 -11.17
N ASP A 141 -16.35 -7.52 -12.20
CA ASP A 141 -16.52 -6.16 -12.73
C ASP A 141 -16.31 -6.15 -14.25
N VAL A 142 -16.68 -5.07 -14.91
CA VAL A 142 -16.37 -4.86 -16.32
C VAL A 142 -14.91 -4.41 -16.48
N GLU A 143 -14.32 -4.64 -17.63
CA GLU A 143 -13.00 -4.10 -17.91
C GLU A 143 -13.06 -2.57 -18.03
N ARG A 144 -12.44 -1.86 -17.11
CA ARG A 144 -12.45 -0.40 -17.07
C ARG A 144 -11.24 0.26 -17.72
N GLY A 145 -10.14 -0.49 -17.86
CA GLY A 145 -8.89 0.04 -18.38
C GLY A 145 -9.01 0.65 -19.76
N ARG A 146 -9.77 0.01 -20.66
CA ARG A 146 -9.98 0.45 -22.04
C ARG A 146 -11.35 1.08 -22.30
N THR A 147 -12.31 0.91 -21.38
CA THR A 147 -13.70 1.40 -21.55
C THR A 147 -13.93 2.74 -20.88
N VAL A 148 -13.23 3.03 -19.78
CA VAL A 148 -13.39 4.28 -19.03
C VAL A 148 -12.20 5.19 -19.31
N LYS A 149 -12.49 6.42 -19.74
CA LYS A 149 -11.47 7.44 -19.99
C LYS A 149 -10.69 7.75 -18.72
N ASP A 150 -9.38 7.88 -18.83
CA ASP A 150 -8.46 8.21 -17.74
C ASP A 150 -8.47 7.24 -16.54
N TRP A 151 -8.96 6.02 -16.76
CA TRP A 151 -8.94 4.99 -15.74
C TRP A 151 -7.51 4.63 -15.33
N LYS A 152 -7.30 4.61 -14.01
CA LYS A 152 -6.03 4.15 -13.42
C LYS A 152 -6.30 3.03 -12.40
N PRO A 153 -5.55 1.94 -12.42
CA PRO A 153 -5.70 0.88 -11.43
C PRO A 153 -5.28 1.35 -10.03
N MET A 154 -5.73 0.64 -9.00
CA MET A 154 -5.46 0.99 -7.59
C MET A 154 -3.96 1.13 -7.29
N ARG A 155 -3.10 0.31 -7.87
CA ARG A 155 -1.64 0.36 -7.70
C ARG A 155 -1.04 1.71 -8.14
N LEU A 156 -1.68 2.38 -9.10
CA LEU A 156 -1.28 3.69 -9.63
C LEU A 156 -2.06 4.86 -8.99
N GLY A 157 -2.86 4.57 -7.98
CA GLY A 157 -3.60 5.58 -7.22
C GLY A 157 -5.01 5.89 -7.70
N GLY A 158 -5.55 5.03 -8.60
CA GLY A 158 -6.95 5.06 -9.04
C GLY A 158 -7.77 3.95 -8.39
N GLY A 159 -8.65 3.33 -9.17
CA GLY A 159 -9.58 2.29 -8.73
C GLY A 159 -10.83 2.84 -8.06
N LEU A 160 -11.87 2.00 -7.93
CA LEU A 160 -13.17 2.41 -7.37
C LEU A 160 -13.13 2.76 -5.88
N GLY A 161 -12.14 2.28 -5.14
CA GLY A 161 -12.04 2.50 -3.68
C GLY A 161 -10.97 3.52 -3.26
N GLY A 162 -10.17 4.05 -4.19
CA GLY A 162 -8.99 4.86 -3.86
C GLY A 162 -9.34 6.26 -3.36
N ALA A 163 -10.30 6.93 -3.99
CA ALA A 163 -10.69 8.29 -3.67
C ALA A 163 -11.64 8.40 -2.46
N SER A 164 -12.38 7.34 -2.14
CA SER A 164 -13.37 7.31 -1.06
C SER A 164 -12.79 6.92 0.31
N ARG A 165 -11.59 6.38 0.38
CA ARG A 165 -10.93 6.12 1.65
C ARG A 165 -10.44 7.42 2.24
N LYS A 166 -11.21 7.98 3.16
CA LYS A 166 -10.69 9.04 4.04
C LYS A 166 -9.38 8.56 4.65
N PRO A 167 -8.30 9.34 4.56
CA PRO A 167 -7.05 8.97 5.21
C PRO A 167 -7.36 8.68 6.67
N LYS A 168 -6.88 7.54 7.18
CA LYS A 168 -7.01 7.19 8.59
C LYS A 168 -6.38 8.35 9.36
N LYS A 169 -7.20 9.16 10.08
CA LYS A 169 -6.65 10.19 10.95
C LYS A 169 -5.66 9.48 11.86
N LEU A 170 -4.38 9.76 11.70
CA LEU A 170 -3.40 9.41 12.71
C LEU A 170 -3.90 10.06 14.01
N PRO A 171 -3.93 9.34 15.14
CA PRO A 171 -4.17 9.99 16.41
C PRO A 171 -3.16 11.14 16.48
N GLU A 172 -3.67 12.35 16.67
CA GLU A 172 -2.81 13.50 16.94
C GLU A 172 -1.89 13.09 18.10
N PRO A 173 -0.57 13.32 18.01
CA PRO A 173 0.30 13.06 19.13
C PRO A 173 -0.31 13.80 20.31
N ALA A 174 -0.71 13.06 21.35
CA ALA A 174 -1.21 13.66 22.58
C ALA A 174 -0.20 14.73 22.97
N GLU A 175 -0.65 15.98 23.03
CA GLU A 175 0.19 17.08 23.47
C GLU A 175 0.82 16.64 24.78
N ALA A 176 2.14 16.50 24.77
CA ALA A 176 2.87 16.20 25.98
C ALA A 176 2.49 17.30 26.98
N PRO A 177 1.97 16.96 28.19
CA PRO A 177 1.60 17.98 29.16
C PRO A 177 2.82 18.85 29.35
N SER A 178 2.67 20.13 29.05
CA SER A 178 3.70 21.16 29.27
C SER A 178 4.07 21.20 30.75
N ARG A 179 5.05 20.38 31.12
CA ARG A 179 5.65 20.43 32.46
C ARG A 179 6.60 21.61 32.52
N LEU A 180 6.04 22.80 32.48
CA LEU A 180 6.67 24.02 32.94
C LEU A 180 5.65 24.78 33.80
N THR A 181 5.25 24.21 34.92
CA THR A 181 4.72 24.96 36.03
C THR A 181 5.78 24.97 37.13
N HIS A 182 6.55 26.03 37.09
CA HIS A 182 6.98 26.84 38.19
C HIS A 182 7.10 26.11 39.53
N CYS A 183 8.33 25.68 39.86
CA CYS A 183 8.73 25.35 41.22
C CYS A 183 8.60 26.61 42.11
N VAL A 184 7.42 26.83 42.67
CA VAL A 184 7.29 27.68 43.85
C VAL A 184 7.63 26.84 45.07
N LEU A 185 8.81 27.07 45.61
CA LEU A 185 9.18 26.63 46.93
C LEU A 185 8.17 27.17 47.95
N ARG A 186 7.30 26.33 48.46
CA ARG A 186 6.49 26.61 49.63
C ARG A 186 6.86 25.61 50.71
N ASN A 187 7.51 26.13 51.74
CA ASN A 187 7.85 25.47 52.98
C ASN A 187 6.61 24.94 53.70
N GLY A 188 6.70 23.72 54.22
CA GLY A 188 6.04 23.29 55.46
C GLY A 188 4.56 22.90 55.32
N GLY A 189 4.27 21.62 55.13
CA GLY A 189 2.98 20.99 55.43
C GLY A 189 3.19 19.52 55.83
N PRO A 190 2.35 18.96 56.76
CA PRO A 190 2.62 17.69 57.42
C PRO A 190 2.46 16.49 56.45
N ALA A 191 3.26 15.45 56.70
CA ALA A 191 3.32 14.21 55.96
C ALA A 191 1.97 13.48 55.90
N VAL A 192 1.39 13.36 54.72
CA VAL A 192 0.24 12.49 54.45
C VAL A 192 0.75 11.07 54.19
N LYS A 193 0.40 10.14 55.08
CA LYS A 193 0.68 8.70 54.94
C LYS A 193 -0.01 8.15 53.70
N ARG A 194 0.75 7.52 52.81
CA ARG A 194 0.23 6.78 51.65
C ARG A 194 -0.51 5.53 52.12
N PRO A 195 -1.69 5.19 51.56
CA PRO A 195 -2.32 3.91 51.81
C PRO A 195 -1.50 2.77 51.21
N PRO A 196 -1.53 1.55 51.79
CA PRO A 196 -0.82 0.38 51.27
C PRO A 196 -1.41 -0.08 49.93
N ALA A 197 -0.52 -0.55 49.04
CA ALA A 197 -0.88 -1.11 47.75
C ALA A 197 -1.72 -2.39 47.89
N PRO A 198 -2.71 -2.65 47.03
CA PRO A 198 -3.49 -3.88 47.08
C PRO A 198 -2.62 -5.09 46.68
N PRO A 199 -2.89 -6.29 47.23
CA PRO A 199 -2.16 -7.51 46.91
C PRO A 199 -2.45 -7.98 45.51
N PHE A 200 -1.42 -8.49 44.81
CA PHE A 200 -1.51 -9.10 43.52
C PHE A 200 -2.42 -10.36 43.55
N PRO A 201 -3.35 -10.56 42.62
CA PRO A 201 -4.09 -11.83 42.51
C PRO A 201 -3.16 -12.94 42.10
N GLY A 202 -3.24 -14.04 42.82
CA GLY A 202 -2.36 -15.20 42.71
C GLY A 202 -2.45 -15.90 41.34
N VAL A 203 -1.30 -16.35 40.88
CA VAL A 203 -1.10 -17.32 39.80
C VAL A 203 -1.67 -18.65 40.26
N VAL A 204 -2.71 -19.14 39.59
CA VAL A 204 -3.20 -20.52 39.76
C VAL A 204 -2.50 -21.36 38.70
N ALA A 205 -1.62 -22.25 39.16
CA ALA A 205 -1.05 -23.32 38.35
C ALA A 205 -2.07 -24.42 38.12
N TRP A 206 -2.22 -24.83 36.86
CA TRP A 206 -2.56 -26.19 36.39
C TRP A 206 -1.86 -26.44 35.08
#